data_f5ec161404b25d08dd2cdf99f50918cd
#
_entry.id   f5ec161404b25d08dd2cdf99f50918cd
#
_cell.length_a   1.000
_cell.length_b   1.000
_cell.length_c   1.000
_cell.angle_alpha   90.00
_cell.angle_beta   90.00
_cell.angle_gamma   90.00
#
_symmetry.space_group_name_H-M   'P 1'
#
loop_
_entity.id
_entity.type
_entity.pdbx_description
1 polymer ?
#
loop_
_entity_poly.entity_id
_entity_poly.type
_entity_poly.pdbx_seq_one_letter_code
_entity_poly.pdbx_strand_id
1 'polypeptide(L)'
;MDGWDVLAAIIWSILVFAALCAVGSIVVYVLHSISLYRGLSACGYVDPWMAWAPVLRQYALADCAVHGMDVVCVGRTPFPGWLFRFYWAICWALMLIPYGGWILSIALHVFAEGPCWAAMYGVVDGRDSKDEMLVGYLSAIVPIIPIVKLWNAGK
;
A
#
# COMPACT_ATOMS: atom_id res chain seq x y z
N MET A 1 -40.28 -10.82 -22.94
CA MET A 1 -38.90 -10.28 -22.87
C MET A 1 -38.11 -11.02 -23.93
N ASP A 2 -37.73 -10.29 -24.95
CA ASP A 2 -36.96 -10.86 -26.03
C ASP A 2 -35.53 -11.09 -25.55
N GLY A 3 -34.81 -12.07 -26.15
CA GLY A 3 -33.46 -12.39 -25.72
C GLY A 3 -32.51 -11.18 -25.75
N TRP A 4 -32.81 -10.19 -26.57
CA TRP A 4 -32.08 -8.92 -26.65
C TRP A 4 -32.29 -8.02 -25.44
N ASP A 5 -33.50 -7.99 -24.86
CA ASP A 5 -33.78 -7.20 -23.65
C ASP A 5 -33.00 -7.73 -22.44
N VAL A 6 -32.89 -9.07 -22.33
CA VAL A 6 -32.14 -9.73 -21.28
C VAL A 6 -30.61 -9.41 -21.43
N LEU A 7 -30.11 -9.51 -22.67
CA LEU A 7 -28.70 -9.20 -22.94
C LEU A 7 -28.40 -7.73 -22.64
N ALA A 8 -29.24 -6.81 -23.06
CA ALA A 8 -29.10 -5.39 -22.78
C ALA A 8 -29.10 -5.11 -21.27
N ALA A 9 -30.02 -5.71 -20.51
CA ALA A 9 -30.09 -5.56 -19.07
C ALA A 9 -28.80 -6.06 -18.35
N ILE A 10 -28.24 -7.18 -18.81
CA ILE A 10 -26.98 -7.70 -18.29
C ILE A 10 -25.82 -6.73 -18.58
N ILE A 11 -25.69 -6.25 -19.81
CA ILE A 11 -24.65 -5.29 -20.19
C ILE A 11 -24.74 -4.02 -19.35
N TRP A 12 -25.93 -3.45 -19.21
CA TRP A 12 -26.14 -2.26 -18.39
C TRP A 12 -25.80 -2.49 -16.92
N SER A 13 -26.14 -3.65 -16.36
CA SER A 13 -25.81 -4.01 -14.98
C SER A 13 -24.28 -4.10 -14.77
N ILE A 14 -23.57 -4.70 -15.72
CA ILE A 14 -22.11 -4.78 -15.69
C ILE A 14 -21.47 -3.39 -15.78
N LEU A 15 -21.97 -2.52 -16.68
CA LEU A 15 -21.44 -1.16 -16.84
C LEU A 15 -21.65 -0.31 -15.58
N VAL A 16 -22.86 -0.37 -14.98
CA VAL A 16 -23.17 0.34 -13.74
C VAL A 16 -22.28 -0.16 -12.60
N PHE A 17 -22.13 -1.49 -12.46
CA PHE A 17 -21.26 -2.07 -11.45
C PHE A 17 -19.80 -1.66 -11.65
N ALA A 18 -19.30 -1.71 -12.88
CA ALA A 18 -17.92 -1.26 -13.20
C ALA A 18 -17.72 0.22 -12.89
N ALA A 19 -18.69 1.08 -13.20
CA ALA A 19 -18.64 2.50 -12.87
C ALA A 19 -18.60 2.74 -11.35
N LEU A 20 -19.43 2.03 -10.58
CA LEU A 20 -19.42 2.12 -9.11
C LEU A 20 -18.08 1.66 -8.51
N CYS A 21 -17.51 0.56 -9.04
CA CYS A 21 -16.20 0.08 -8.63
C CYS A 21 -15.09 1.10 -8.96
N ALA A 22 -15.15 1.73 -10.13
CA ALA A 22 -14.18 2.75 -10.53
C ALA A 22 -14.23 3.98 -9.59
N VAL A 23 -15.43 4.49 -9.31
CA VAL A 23 -15.61 5.61 -8.36
C VAL A 23 -15.11 5.23 -6.97
N GLY A 24 -15.49 4.04 -6.47
CA GLY A 24 -15.03 3.54 -5.18
C GLY A 24 -13.51 3.44 -5.11
N SER A 25 -12.87 2.95 -6.16
CA SER A 25 -11.41 2.84 -6.24
C SER A 25 -10.72 4.22 -6.19
N ILE A 26 -11.28 5.22 -6.89
CA ILE A 26 -10.76 6.60 -6.85
C ILE A 26 -10.88 7.18 -5.44
N VAL A 27 -12.02 7.01 -4.78
CA VAL A 27 -12.23 7.50 -3.41
C VAL A 27 -11.23 6.87 -2.44
N VAL A 28 -11.07 5.54 -2.48
CA VAL A 28 -10.10 4.83 -1.64
C VAL A 28 -8.68 5.30 -1.94
N TYR A 29 -8.33 5.48 -3.22
CA TYR A 29 -7.02 5.99 -3.62
C TYR A 29 -6.74 7.37 -3.04
N VAL A 30 -7.69 8.31 -3.14
CA VAL A 30 -7.54 9.67 -2.61
C VAL A 30 -7.40 9.66 -1.09
N LEU A 31 -8.26 8.93 -0.39
CA LEU A 31 -8.19 8.83 1.08
C LEU A 31 -6.87 8.22 1.54
N HIS A 32 -6.41 7.18 0.87
CA HIS A 32 -5.14 6.54 1.16
C HIS A 32 -3.95 7.48 0.89
N SER A 33 -3.99 8.24 -0.20
CA SER A 33 -2.95 9.23 -0.52
C SER A 33 -2.89 10.35 0.51
N ILE A 34 -4.04 10.86 0.98
CA ILE A 34 -4.11 11.85 2.06
C ILE A 34 -3.50 11.30 3.35
N SER A 35 -3.85 10.06 3.72
CA SER A 35 -3.36 9.42 4.93
C SER A 35 -1.84 9.20 4.88
N LEU A 36 -1.34 8.68 3.76
CA LEU A 36 0.08 8.49 3.55
C LEU A 36 0.84 9.82 3.55
N TYR A 37 0.30 10.87 2.90
CA TYR A 37 0.88 12.21 2.93
C TYR A 37 1.05 12.71 4.37
N ARG A 38 0.03 12.54 5.21
CA ARG A 38 0.09 12.91 6.64
C ARG A 38 1.11 12.09 7.41
N GLY A 39 1.15 10.78 7.18
CA GLY A 39 2.15 9.89 7.80
C GLY A 39 3.57 10.29 7.42
N LEU A 40 3.86 10.50 6.14
CA LEU A 40 5.16 10.95 5.66
C LEU A 40 5.55 12.31 6.25
N SER A 41 4.60 13.26 6.30
CA SER A 41 4.84 14.57 6.90
C SER A 41 5.12 14.49 8.41
N ALA A 42 4.40 13.62 9.13
CA ALA A 42 4.63 13.40 10.56
C ALA A 42 5.98 12.74 10.85
N CYS A 43 6.47 11.90 9.93
CA CYS A 43 7.81 11.32 9.98
C CYS A 43 8.92 12.29 9.55
N GLY A 44 8.59 13.50 9.12
CA GLY A 44 9.57 14.49 8.63
C GLY A 44 10.17 14.13 7.27
N TYR A 45 9.48 13.33 6.45
CA TYR A 45 9.95 12.96 5.12
C TYR A 45 10.02 14.20 4.21
N VAL A 46 11.09 14.30 3.40
CA VAL A 46 11.39 15.52 2.62
C VAL A 46 10.34 15.79 1.55
N ASP A 47 9.87 14.74 0.88
CA ASP A 47 8.97 14.82 -0.28
C ASP A 47 7.63 14.11 -0.05
N PRO A 48 6.78 14.54 0.91
CA PRO A 48 5.53 13.84 1.23
C PRO A 48 4.51 13.87 0.07
N TRP A 49 4.66 14.78 -0.92
CA TRP A 49 3.83 14.82 -2.12
C TRP A 49 3.89 13.53 -2.96
N MET A 50 4.95 12.73 -2.80
CA MET A 50 5.09 11.42 -3.47
C MET A 50 3.94 10.46 -3.12
N ALA A 51 3.23 10.69 -2.00
CA ALA A 51 2.02 9.95 -1.64
C ALA A 51 0.92 9.97 -2.71
N TRP A 52 0.92 10.99 -3.58
CA TRP A 52 -0.07 11.18 -4.63
C TRP A 52 0.29 10.47 -5.94
N ALA A 53 1.54 10.11 -6.13
CA ALA A 53 1.98 9.43 -7.35
C ALA A 53 1.94 7.90 -7.14
N PRO A 54 1.21 7.13 -7.98
CA PRO A 54 0.95 5.71 -7.75
C PRO A 54 2.20 4.84 -7.51
N VAL A 55 3.27 5.13 -8.23
CA VAL A 55 4.54 4.39 -8.13
C VAL A 55 5.41 4.96 -7.01
N LEU A 56 5.52 6.31 -6.94
CA LEU A 56 6.40 6.97 -5.98
C LEU A 56 5.93 6.83 -4.54
N ARG A 57 4.63 6.63 -4.30
CA ARG A 57 4.09 6.45 -2.96
C ARG A 57 4.65 5.20 -2.26
N GLN A 58 4.85 4.11 -3.01
CA GLN A 58 5.42 2.88 -2.47
C GLN A 58 6.90 3.05 -2.17
N TYR A 59 7.61 3.75 -3.05
CA TYR A 59 8.99 4.14 -2.80
C TYR A 59 9.11 5.03 -1.56
N ALA A 60 8.29 6.08 -1.45
CA ALA A 60 8.33 7.02 -0.33
C ALA A 60 8.00 6.35 1.01
N LEU A 61 7.02 5.44 1.04
CA LEU A 61 6.71 4.64 2.23
C LEU A 61 7.91 3.81 2.67
N ALA A 62 8.53 3.09 1.73
CA ALA A 62 9.67 2.25 2.01
C ALA A 62 10.92 3.06 2.38
N ASP A 63 11.19 4.16 1.68
CA ASP A 63 12.34 5.02 1.95
C ASP A 63 12.22 5.73 3.31
N CYS A 64 11.03 6.17 3.67
CA CYS A 64 10.72 6.69 5.00
C CYS A 64 10.97 5.63 6.09
N ALA A 65 10.55 4.39 5.87
CA ALA A 65 10.72 3.31 6.83
C ALA A 65 12.19 2.88 6.99
N VAL A 66 12.94 2.89 5.90
CA VAL A 66 14.37 2.49 5.89
C VAL A 66 15.28 3.59 6.49
N HIS A 67 14.85 4.86 6.50
CA HIS A 67 15.60 5.99 7.06
C HIS A 67 17.08 6.04 6.66
N GLY A 68 17.39 5.74 5.39
CA GLY A 68 18.77 5.71 4.89
C GLY A 68 19.59 4.50 5.35
N MET A 69 19.01 3.54 6.06
CA MET A 69 19.71 2.33 6.46
C MET A 69 19.99 1.42 5.26
N ASP A 70 21.22 0.94 5.14
CA ASP A 70 21.58 -0.02 4.09
C ASP A 70 21.02 -1.42 4.35
N VAL A 71 20.72 -1.72 5.62
CA VAL A 71 20.20 -3.03 6.06
C VAL A 71 19.01 -2.82 6.99
N VAL A 72 17.89 -3.48 6.68
CA VAL A 72 16.67 -3.52 7.48
C VAL A 72 16.51 -4.90 8.08
N CYS A 73 16.31 -4.98 9.38
CA CYS A 73 16.06 -6.24 10.06
C CYS A 73 14.54 -6.51 10.15
N VAL A 74 14.07 -7.57 9.51
CA VAL A 74 12.70 -8.07 9.69
C VAL A 74 12.77 -9.27 10.63
N GLY A 75 12.35 -9.06 11.87
CA GLY A 75 12.56 -10.02 12.93
C GLY A 75 14.06 -10.16 13.25
N ARG A 76 14.63 -11.35 12.97
CA ARG A 76 16.06 -11.64 13.16
C ARG A 76 16.86 -11.68 11.86
N THR A 77 16.21 -11.53 10.72
CA THR A 77 16.87 -11.67 9.41
C THR A 77 17.18 -10.30 8.83
N PRO A 78 18.46 -10.01 8.50
CA PRO A 78 18.85 -8.79 7.84
C PRO A 78 18.51 -8.84 6.35
N PHE A 79 17.88 -7.82 5.83
CA PHE A 79 17.59 -7.63 4.41
C PHE A 79 18.21 -6.32 3.92
N PRO A 80 18.68 -6.25 2.68
CA PRO A 80 19.23 -5.02 2.12
C PRO A 80 18.12 -3.98 1.95
N GLY A 81 18.38 -2.73 2.35
CA GLY A 81 17.41 -1.62 2.30
C GLY A 81 16.87 -1.32 0.91
N TRP A 82 17.70 -1.54 -0.13
CA TRP A 82 17.26 -1.37 -1.52
C TRP A 82 16.10 -2.32 -1.91
N LEU A 83 16.01 -3.51 -1.30
CA LEU A 83 14.93 -4.46 -1.54
C LEU A 83 13.58 -3.86 -1.15
N PHE A 84 13.52 -3.13 -0.03
CA PHE A 84 12.31 -2.45 0.43
C PHE A 84 11.97 -1.24 -0.44
N ARG A 85 12.96 -0.49 -0.93
CA ARG A 85 12.72 0.66 -1.81
C ARG A 85 12.17 0.26 -3.18
N PHE A 86 12.57 -0.91 -3.68
CA PHE A 86 12.22 -1.36 -5.04
C PHE A 86 11.36 -2.63 -5.08
N TYR A 87 10.78 -3.07 -3.93
CA TYR A 87 9.94 -4.27 -3.91
C TYR A 87 8.79 -4.22 -4.91
N TRP A 88 8.21 -3.04 -5.14
CA TRP A 88 7.15 -2.82 -6.10
C TRP A 88 7.56 -3.19 -7.54
N ALA A 89 8.79 -2.85 -7.94
CA ALA A 89 9.32 -3.21 -9.26
C ALA A 89 9.51 -4.72 -9.38
N ILE A 90 9.96 -5.37 -8.31
CA ILE A 90 10.09 -6.84 -8.25
C ILE A 90 8.71 -7.49 -8.33
N CYS A 91 7.70 -6.96 -7.62
CA CYS A 91 6.33 -7.44 -7.70
C CYS A 91 5.77 -7.37 -9.14
N TRP A 92 6.02 -6.27 -9.85
CA TRP A 92 5.63 -6.15 -11.25
C TRP A 92 6.33 -7.16 -12.15
N ALA A 93 7.65 -7.36 -11.95
CA ALA A 93 8.40 -8.37 -12.68
C ALA A 93 7.88 -9.79 -12.41
N LEU A 94 7.53 -10.11 -11.17
CA LEU A 94 6.96 -11.40 -10.80
C LEU A 94 5.60 -11.66 -11.48
N MET A 95 4.79 -10.62 -11.69
CA MET A 95 3.50 -10.77 -12.39
C MET A 95 3.65 -11.23 -13.86
N LEU A 96 4.82 -11.05 -14.47
CA LEU A 96 5.10 -11.56 -15.82
C LEU A 96 5.34 -13.08 -15.85
N ILE A 97 5.53 -13.71 -14.69
CA ILE A 97 5.74 -15.17 -14.60
C ILE A 97 4.38 -15.87 -14.63
N PRO A 98 4.10 -16.71 -15.67
CA PRO A 98 2.87 -17.49 -15.72
C PRO A 98 2.80 -18.50 -14.56
N TYR A 99 1.60 -18.94 -14.22
CA TYR A 99 1.33 -20.04 -13.28
C TYR A 99 1.79 -19.85 -11.82
N GLY A 100 1.94 -18.64 -11.33
CA GLY A 100 2.21 -18.46 -9.88
C GLY A 100 2.93 -17.19 -9.52
N GLY A 101 3.38 -16.40 -10.48
CA GLY A 101 4.06 -15.14 -10.23
C GLY A 101 3.20 -14.16 -9.44
N TRP A 102 1.89 -14.16 -9.65
CA TRP A 102 0.94 -13.32 -8.92
C TRP A 102 0.88 -13.67 -7.42
N ILE A 103 0.97 -14.97 -7.05
CA ILE A 103 1.00 -15.41 -5.65
C ILE A 103 2.29 -14.91 -4.98
N LEU A 104 3.43 -15.09 -5.67
CA LEU A 104 4.73 -14.61 -5.19
C LEU A 104 4.75 -13.10 -5.07
N SER A 105 4.16 -12.38 -6.03
CA SER A 105 4.03 -10.93 -6.00
C SER A 105 3.22 -10.44 -4.79
N ILE A 106 2.07 -11.05 -4.51
CA ILE A 106 1.26 -10.71 -3.32
C ILE A 106 2.03 -11.02 -2.04
N ALA A 107 2.68 -12.19 -1.95
CA ALA A 107 3.45 -12.56 -0.76
C ALA A 107 4.60 -11.58 -0.51
N LEU A 108 5.34 -11.20 -1.57
CA LEU A 108 6.41 -10.22 -1.47
C LEU A 108 5.89 -8.83 -1.10
N HIS A 109 4.75 -8.42 -1.69
CA HIS A 109 4.12 -7.13 -1.37
C HIS A 109 3.79 -7.03 0.12
N VAL A 110 3.07 -8.00 0.66
CA VAL A 110 2.71 -8.03 2.09
C VAL A 110 3.96 -8.10 2.97
N PHE A 111 4.94 -8.93 2.60
CA PHE A 111 6.19 -9.08 3.36
C PHE A 111 7.00 -7.78 3.41
N ALA A 112 7.09 -7.03 2.31
CA ALA A 112 7.89 -5.81 2.25
C ALA A 112 7.13 -4.59 2.79
N GLU A 113 5.85 -4.46 2.49
CA GLU A 113 5.05 -3.29 2.85
C GLU A 113 4.63 -3.30 4.33
N GLY A 114 4.38 -4.48 4.91
CA GLY A 114 4.00 -4.62 6.31
C GLY A 114 4.96 -3.97 7.29
N PRO A 115 6.27 -4.29 7.26
CA PRO A 115 7.26 -3.63 8.09
C PRO A 115 7.39 -2.11 7.85
N CYS A 116 7.18 -1.66 6.61
CA CYS A 116 7.20 -0.23 6.29
C CYS A 116 6.06 0.53 6.97
N TRP A 117 4.84 -0.03 6.95
CA TRP A 117 3.72 0.54 7.71
C TRP A 117 3.97 0.51 9.21
N ALA A 118 4.49 -0.60 9.74
CA ALA A 118 4.82 -0.72 11.16
C ALA A 118 5.83 0.32 11.62
N ALA A 119 6.89 0.56 10.83
CA ALA A 119 7.89 1.58 11.11
C ALA A 119 7.27 2.99 11.13
N MET A 120 6.44 3.32 10.14
CA MET A 120 5.73 4.61 10.09
C MET A 120 4.80 4.81 11.29
N TYR A 121 4.02 3.78 11.67
CA TYR A 121 3.14 3.87 12.84
C TYR A 121 3.92 4.02 14.14
N GLY A 122 5.04 3.32 14.28
CA GLY A 122 5.93 3.48 15.42
C GLY A 122 6.40 4.92 15.60
N VAL A 123 6.80 5.59 14.52
CA VAL A 123 7.19 7.01 14.55
C VAL A 123 6.00 7.91 14.90
N VAL A 124 4.85 7.71 14.26
CA VAL A 124 3.66 8.55 14.45
C VAL A 124 3.10 8.41 15.86
N ASP A 125 3.07 7.21 16.41
CA ASP A 125 2.51 6.93 17.74
C ASP A 125 3.55 7.01 18.87
N GLY A 126 4.83 7.22 18.54
CA GLY A 126 5.92 7.21 19.52
C GLY A 126 6.13 5.85 20.19
N ARG A 127 5.92 4.76 19.45
CA ARG A 127 6.03 3.36 19.92
C ARG A 127 7.14 2.61 19.18
N ASP A 128 7.53 1.44 19.72
CA ASP A 128 8.43 0.55 18.97
C ASP A 128 7.68 -0.02 17.76
N SER A 129 8.33 -0.01 16.60
CA SER A 129 7.80 -0.60 15.36
C SER A 129 7.42 -2.08 15.51
N LYS A 130 8.03 -2.79 16.47
CA LYS A 130 7.70 -4.19 16.76
C LYS A 130 6.30 -4.36 17.31
N ASP A 131 5.81 -3.41 18.10
CA ASP A 131 4.45 -3.45 18.68
C ASP A 131 3.39 -3.17 17.61
N GLU A 132 3.76 -2.44 16.55
CA GLU A 132 2.88 -2.11 15.43
C GLU A 132 2.97 -3.11 14.25
N MET A 133 3.78 -4.16 14.35
CA MET A 133 4.06 -5.08 13.25
C MET A 133 2.80 -5.78 12.73
N LEU A 134 1.91 -6.23 13.62
CA LEU A 134 0.64 -6.86 13.22
C LEU A 134 -0.25 -5.89 12.44
N VAL A 135 -0.37 -4.66 12.92
CA VAL A 135 -1.17 -3.62 12.27
C VAL A 135 -0.55 -3.24 10.94
N GLY A 136 0.78 -3.21 10.84
CA GLY A 136 1.52 -2.99 9.60
C GLY A 136 1.19 -4.04 8.53
N TYR A 137 1.25 -5.33 8.86
CA TYR A 137 0.88 -6.40 7.94
C TYR A 137 -0.59 -6.37 7.53
N LEU A 138 -1.48 -6.05 8.47
CA LEU A 138 -2.90 -5.87 8.16
C LEU A 138 -3.12 -4.68 7.22
N SER A 139 -2.32 -3.62 7.36
CA SER A 139 -2.38 -2.43 6.49
C SER A 139 -1.94 -2.72 5.05
N ALA A 140 -1.00 -3.64 4.87
CA ALA A 140 -0.58 -4.09 3.54
C ALA A 140 -1.67 -4.88 2.80
N ILE A 141 -2.62 -5.49 3.54
CA ILE A 141 -3.72 -6.27 2.98
C ILE A 141 -5.00 -5.44 2.87
N VAL A 142 -5.28 -4.62 3.88
CA VAL A 142 -6.54 -3.89 4.03
C VAL A 142 -6.29 -2.38 3.97
N PRO A 143 -6.51 -1.72 2.83
CA PRO A 143 -6.15 -0.31 2.61
C PRO A 143 -6.90 0.69 3.48
N ILE A 144 -7.97 0.28 4.18
CA ILE A 144 -8.70 1.16 5.08
C ILE A 144 -7.97 1.38 6.41
N ILE A 145 -7.11 0.44 6.82
CA ILE A 145 -6.40 0.53 8.10
C ILE A 145 -5.43 1.73 8.13
N PRO A 146 -4.55 1.93 7.14
CA PRO A 146 -3.71 3.13 7.10
C PRO A 146 -4.53 4.43 7.04
N ILE A 147 -5.69 4.42 6.37
CA ILE A 147 -6.57 5.59 6.33
C ILE A 147 -7.02 5.95 7.74
N VAL A 148 -7.55 5.00 8.51
CA VAL A 148 -8.03 5.23 9.85
C VAL A 148 -6.89 5.59 10.81
N LYS A 149 -5.79 4.84 10.76
CA LYS A 149 -4.65 4.99 11.66
C LYS A 149 -3.95 6.34 11.49
N LEU A 150 -3.75 6.79 10.25
CA LEU A 150 -3.04 8.04 9.95
C LEU A 150 -3.95 9.26 9.78
N TRP A 151 -5.28 9.10 9.91
CA TRP A 151 -6.21 10.21 9.73
C TRP A 151 -5.94 11.40 10.64
N ASN A 152 -5.46 11.12 11.84
CA ASN A 152 -5.13 12.13 12.85
C ASN A 152 -3.62 12.41 12.98
N ALA A 153 -2.79 11.76 12.17
CA ALA A 153 -1.36 12.02 12.17
C ALA A 153 -1.08 13.49 11.76
N GLY A 154 -0.22 14.17 12.52
CA GLY A 154 0.15 15.56 12.25
C GLY A 154 -0.85 16.61 12.75
N LYS A 155 -1.78 16.24 13.64
CA LYS A 155 -2.56 17.20 14.44
C LYS A 155 -1.86 17.44 15.82
#